data_268703824285aecb28fd5100403371a4
#
_entry.id   268703824285aecb28fd5100403371a4
#
_cell.length_a   1.000
_cell.length_b   1.000
_cell.length_c   1.000
_cell.angle_alpha   90.00
_cell.angle_beta   90.00
_cell.angle_gamma   90.00
#
_symmetry.space_group_name_H-M   'P 1'
#
loop_
_entity.id
_entity.type
_entity.pdbx_description
1 polymer ?
#
loop_
_entity_poly.entity_id
_entity_poly.type
_entity_poly.pdbx_seq_one_letter_code
_entity_poly.pdbx_strand_id
1 'polypeptide(L)'
;QICRSSNNYGERQYPEKLIPKIIECLEEDKPIPIHGDGSYVRDWTYVKDNVDGVYLACMSEEKNQTWNISSNVCLTNLEVVGKVSEWKNKNPDIEFIPNRHGQDVRYSIDATKISDNLNWNPKYKTLFNFLNHE
;
A
#
# COMPACT_ATOMS: atom_id res chain seq x y z
N GLN A 1 2.99 -22.39 -6.91
CA GLN A 1 2.99 -20.95 -7.20
C GLN A 1 3.59 -20.20 -6.02
N ILE A 2 4.32 -19.13 -6.30
CA ILE A 2 4.79 -18.15 -5.31
C ILE A 2 4.22 -16.79 -5.69
N CYS A 3 3.54 -16.12 -4.77
CA CYS A 3 3.10 -14.74 -4.95
C CYS A 3 3.93 -13.80 -4.06
N ARG A 4 4.42 -12.70 -4.63
CA ARG A 4 5.12 -11.62 -3.93
C ARG A 4 4.32 -10.35 -4.12
N SER A 5 3.79 -9.83 -3.02
CA SER A 5 2.95 -8.64 -3.05
C SER A 5 3.71 -7.41 -2.57
N SER A 6 3.36 -6.24 -3.11
CA SER A 6 3.77 -4.95 -2.56
C SER A 6 3.06 -4.66 -1.22
N ASN A 7 3.17 -3.45 -0.68
CA ASN A 7 2.48 -3.10 0.56
C ASN A 7 0.96 -3.09 0.35
N ASN A 8 0.27 -3.96 1.07
CA ASN A 8 -1.19 -3.99 1.01
C ASN A 8 -1.81 -2.99 1.98
N TYR A 9 -2.95 -2.42 1.61
CA TYR A 9 -3.80 -1.61 2.48
C TYR A 9 -5.28 -1.95 2.27
N GLY A 10 -6.11 -1.63 3.24
CA GLY A 10 -7.56 -1.88 3.19
C GLY A 10 -8.16 -2.09 4.55
N GLU A 11 -9.46 -2.46 4.58
CA GLU A 11 -10.21 -2.70 5.80
C GLU A 11 -9.57 -3.82 6.62
N ARG A 12 -9.62 -3.71 7.94
CA ARG A 12 -9.07 -4.66 8.90
C ARG A 12 -7.55 -4.84 8.84
N GLN A 13 -6.84 -3.88 8.23
CA GLN A 13 -5.38 -3.86 8.31
C GLN A 13 -4.93 -3.72 9.77
N TYR A 14 -3.83 -4.39 10.12
CA TYR A 14 -3.31 -4.39 11.49
C TYR A 14 -2.97 -2.97 11.99
N PRO A 15 -3.38 -2.57 13.21
CA PRO A 15 -3.32 -1.19 13.70
C PRO A 15 -1.92 -0.54 13.72
N GLU A 16 -0.85 -1.34 13.85
CA GLU A 16 0.54 -0.82 13.86
C GLU A 16 1.05 -0.40 12.48
N LYS A 17 0.32 -0.70 11.40
CA LYS A 17 0.73 -0.34 10.06
C LYS A 17 0.47 1.15 9.79
N LEU A 18 1.21 1.71 8.83
CA LEU A 18 1.24 3.16 8.58
C LEU A 18 -0.16 3.77 8.41
N ILE A 19 -0.97 3.24 7.49
CA ILE A 19 -2.30 3.82 7.18
C ILE A 19 -3.24 3.75 8.39
N PRO A 20 -3.46 2.59 9.05
CA PRO A 20 -4.26 2.55 10.27
C PRO A 20 -3.74 3.48 11.37
N LYS A 21 -2.42 3.58 11.52
CA LYS A 21 -1.83 4.47 12.54
C LYS A 21 -2.08 5.95 12.24
N ILE A 22 -2.00 6.37 10.98
CA ILE A 22 -2.38 7.72 10.57
C ILE A 22 -3.85 7.99 10.89
N ILE A 23 -4.75 7.05 10.55
CA ILE A 23 -6.18 7.17 10.83
C ILE A 23 -6.45 7.34 12.32
N GLU A 24 -5.87 6.47 13.15
CA GLU A 24 -5.98 6.54 14.61
C GLU A 24 -5.51 7.90 15.15
N CYS A 25 -4.32 8.36 14.74
CA CYS A 25 -3.79 9.65 15.20
C CYS A 25 -4.69 10.82 14.79
N LEU A 26 -5.21 10.82 13.56
CA LEU A 26 -6.14 11.84 13.08
C LEU A 26 -7.47 11.82 13.86
N GLU A 27 -8.00 10.64 14.20
CA GLU A 27 -9.27 10.51 14.94
C GLU A 27 -9.13 10.95 16.39
N GLU A 28 -7.96 10.74 16.99
CA GLU A 28 -7.64 11.11 18.37
C GLU A 28 -6.99 12.49 18.51
N ASP A 29 -6.82 13.23 17.41
CA ASP A 29 -6.14 14.53 17.36
C ASP A 29 -4.73 14.48 17.97
N LYS A 30 -3.98 13.40 17.67
CA LYS A 30 -2.61 13.14 18.14
C LYS A 30 -1.59 13.34 17.01
N PRO A 31 -0.34 13.69 17.32
CA PRO A 31 0.73 13.74 16.34
C PRO A 31 0.94 12.38 15.65
N ILE A 32 1.16 12.42 14.33
CA ILE A 32 1.44 11.24 13.52
C ILE A 32 2.95 10.99 13.53
N PRO A 33 3.44 9.87 14.10
CA PRO A 33 4.87 9.58 14.14
C PRO A 33 5.37 9.11 12.77
N ILE A 34 6.27 9.89 12.17
CA ILE A 34 6.90 9.58 10.89
C ILE A 34 8.39 9.37 11.08
N HIS A 35 8.90 8.21 10.68
CA HIS A 35 10.32 7.89 10.73
C HIS A 35 11.13 8.68 9.70
N GLY A 36 12.25 9.25 10.16
CA GLY A 36 13.15 10.08 9.34
C GLY A 36 12.47 11.36 8.88
N ASP A 37 12.64 11.69 7.62
CA ASP A 37 12.01 12.85 6.96
C ASP A 37 10.72 12.50 6.20
N GLY A 38 10.27 11.24 6.27
CA GLY A 38 9.08 10.77 5.59
C GLY A 38 9.21 10.58 4.07
N SER A 39 10.42 10.70 3.51
CA SER A 39 10.71 10.59 2.07
C SER A 39 10.71 9.15 1.53
N TYR A 40 10.70 8.14 2.41
CA TYR A 40 10.78 6.75 2.00
C TYR A 40 9.55 6.32 1.20
N VAL A 41 9.82 5.72 0.03
CA VAL A 41 8.80 5.34 -0.95
C VAL A 41 8.36 3.89 -0.75
N ARG A 42 7.06 3.67 -0.77
CA ARG A 42 6.43 2.34 -0.80
C ARG A 42 5.43 2.27 -1.93
N ASP A 43 5.28 1.08 -2.45
CA ASP A 43 4.29 0.73 -3.46
C ASP A 43 3.06 0.14 -2.75
N TRP A 44 1.89 0.72 -3.03
CA TRP A 44 0.65 0.45 -2.31
C TRP A 44 -0.37 -0.25 -3.20
N THR A 45 -0.84 -1.41 -2.77
CA THR A 45 -1.87 -2.19 -3.46
C THR A 45 -3.08 -2.39 -2.56
N TYR A 46 -4.26 -2.07 -3.07
CA TYR A 46 -5.49 -2.35 -2.34
C TYR A 46 -5.68 -3.84 -2.17
N VAL A 47 -6.10 -4.26 -0.98
CA VAL A 47 -6.12 -5.67 -0.59
C VAL A 47 -7.00 -6.53 -1.51
N LYS A 48 -8.11 -6.01 -2.02
CA LYS A 48 -8.98 -6.76 -2.95
C LYS A 48 -8.29 -6.99 -4.30
N ASP A 49 -7.57 -5.99 -4.83
CA ASP A 49 -6.76 -6.18 -6.04
C ASP A 49 -5.65 -7.23 -5.82
N ASN A 50 -5.01 -7.20 -4.65
CA ASN A 50 -4.02 -8.22 -4.32
C ASN A 50 -4.62 -9.63 -4.27
N VAL A 51 -5.79 -9.79 -3.64
CA VAL A 51 -6.52 -11.08 -3.59
C VAL A 51 -6.89 -11.56 -4.98
N ASP A 52 -7.39 -10.67 -5.85
CA ASP A 52 -7.70 -10.99 -7.25
C ASP A 52 -6.44 -11.51 -7.98
N GLY A 53 -5.28 -10.86 -7.79
CA GLY A 53 -4.01 -11.29 -8.37
C GLY A 53 -3.55 -12.66 -7.84
N VAL A 54 -3.64 -12.89 -6.53
CA VAL A 54 -3.34 -14.20 -5.92
C VAL A 54 -4.26 -15.29 -6.46
N TYR A 55 -5.55 -15.00 -6.58
CA TYR A 55 -6.53 -15.94 -7.13
C TYR A 55 -6.18 -16.33 -8.57
N LEU A 56 -5.90 -15.37 -9.46
CA LEU A 56 -5.49 -15.64 -10.83
C LEU A 56 -4.21 -16.48 -10.89
N ALA A 57 -3.21 -16.16 -10.06
CA ALA A 57 -1.98 -16.93 -9.97
C ALA A 57 -2.23 -18.38 -9.53
N CYS A 58 -3.13 -18.61 -8.57
CA CYS A 58 -3.50 -19.94 -8.11
C CYS A 58 -4.23 -20.76 -9.19
N MET A 59 -5.10 -20.09 -9.96
CA MET A 59 -5.91 -20.73 -11.01
C MET A 59 -5.14 -20.91 -12.33
N SER A 60 -3.96 -20.30 -12.47
CA SER A 60 -3.13 -20.42 -13.67
C SER A 60 -2.74 -21.87 -13.96
N GLU A 61 -2.79 -22.25 -15.25
CA GLU A 61 -2.31 -23.52 -15.74
C GLU A 61 -0.77 -23.64 -15.69
N GLU A 62 -0.06 -22.51 -15.73
CA GLU A 62 1.38 -22.45 -15.57
C GLU A 62 1.78 -22.85 -14.14
N LYS A 63 2.61 -23.86 -14.01
CA LYS A 63 3.06 -24.37 -12.69
C LYS A 63 4.45 -23.85 -12.33
N ASN A 64 4.74 -23.86 -11.02
CA ASN A 64 6.06 -23.51 -10.47
C ASN A 64 6.51 -22.08 -10.84
N GLN A 65 5.56 -21.15 -10.95
CA GLN A 65 5.83 -19.74 -11.27
C GLN A 65 5.93 -18.86 -10.02
N THR A 66 6.66 -17.76 -10.19
CA THR A 66 6.66 -16.65 -9.25
C THR A 66 5.95 -15.44 -9.89
N TRP A 67 4.98 -14.90 -9.18
CA TRP A 67 4.14 -13.78 -9.60
C TRP A 67 4.33 -12.61 -8.65
N ASN A 68 4.74 -11.47 -9.17
CA ASN A 68 4.72 -10.23 -8.43
C ASN A 68 3.36 -9.55 -8.59
N ILE A 69 2.80 -9.04 -7.50
CA ILE A 69 1.49 -8.38 -7.48
C ILE A 69 1.68 -6.97 -6.90
N SER A 70 1.49 -5.96 -7.75
CA SER A 70 1.67 -4.56 -7.40
C SER A 70 0.81 -3.66 -8.28
N SER A 71 0.16 -2.68 -7.66
CA SER A 71 -0.60 -1.64 -8.39
C SER A 71 0.30 -0.52 -8.93
N ASN A 72 1.61 -0.54 -8.63
CA ASN A 72 2.58 0.51 -8.98
C ASN A 72 2.18 1.91 -8.46
N VAL A 73 1.44 1.97 -7.36
CA VAL A 73 1.10 3.23 -6.66
C VAL A 73 2.21 3.55 -5.67
N CYS A 74 3.29 4.14 -6.18
CA CYS A 74 4.47 4.49 -5.40
C CYS A 74 4.28 5.86 -4.73
N LEU A 75 4.24 5.88 -3.40
CA LEU A 75 4.08 7.09 -2.60
C LEU A 75 5.11 7.14 -1.46
N THR A 76 5.56 8.33 -1.14
CA THR A 76 6.31 8.60 0.08
C THR A 76 5.40 8.49 1.31
N ASN A 77 5.98 8.30 2.49
CA ASN A 77 5.20 8.27 3.73
C ASN A 77 4.43 9.60 3.93
N LEU A 78 5.03 10.74 3.58
CA LEU A 78 4.35 12.05 3.67
C LEU A 78 3.19 12.18 2.69
N GLU A 79 3.33 11.68 1.46
CA GLU A 79 2.21 11.66 0.50
C GLU A 79 1.06 10.77 0.99
N VAL A 80 1.37 9.65 1.65
CA VAL A 80 0.35 8.80 2.28
C VAL A 80 -0.37 9.55 3.40
N VAL A 81 0.37 10.25 4.28
CA VAL A 81 -0.24 11.10 5.33
C VAL A 81 -1.17 12.13 4.70
N GLY A 82 -0.71 12.85 3.66
CA GLY A 82 -1.53 13.84 2.97
C GLY A 82 -2.84 13.27 2.44
N LYS A 83 -2.77 12.12 1.73
CA LYS A 83 -3.96 11.48 1.16
C LYS A 83 -4.93 10.93 2.21
N VAL A 84 -4.43 10.39 3.33
CA VAL A 84 -5.31 9.95 4.44
C VAL A 84 -5.97 11.14 5.11
N SER A 85 -5.23 12.23 5.31
CA SER A 85 -5.74 13.46 5.92
C SER A 85 -6.81 14.13 5.05
N GLU A 86 -6.59 14.19 3.74
CA GLU A 86 -7.57 14.65 2.76
C GLU A 86 -8.85 13.82 2.82
N TRP A 87 -8.72 12.49 2.80
CA TRP A 87 -9.85 11.57 2.91
C TRP A 87 -10.64 11.76 4.20
N LYS A 88 -9.93 11.94 5.34
CA LYS A 88 -10.57 12.17 6.65
C LYS A 88 -11.05 13.62 6.85
N ASN A 89 -10.74 14.52 5.91
CA ASN A 89 -11.00 15.96 6.03
C ASN A 89 -10.44 16.55 7.35
N LYS A 90 -9.21 16.14 7.70
CA LYS A 90 -8.49 16.59 8.90
C LYS A 90 -7.10 17.11 8.53
N ASN A 91 -6.60 18.08 9.29
CA ASN A 91 -5.21 18.55 9.16
C ASN A 91 -4.28 17.64 9.97
N PRO A 92 -3.20 17.11 9.39
CA PRO A 92 -2.25 16.28 10.11
C PRO A 92 -1.33 17.14 10.98
N ASP A 93 -1.10 16.73 12.21
CA ASP A 93 0.07 17.11 12.99
C ASP A 93 1.12 16.00 12.85
N ILE A 94 2.36 16.33 12.47
CA ILE A 94 3.41 15.34 12.15
C ILE A 94 4.56 15.49 13.13
N GLU A 95 4.90 14.39 13.79
CA GLU A 95 6.09 14.27 14.63
C GLU A 95 7.15 13.42 13.91
N PHE A 96 8.28 14.03 13.54
CA PHE A 96 9.39 13.28 12.97
C PHE A 96 10.20 12.57 14.05
N ILE A 97 10.32 11.26 13.93
CA ILE A 97 11.05 10.39 14.87
C ILE A 97 12.25 9.72 14.20
N PRO A 98 13.25 9.26 14.98
CA PRO A 98 14.44 8.63 14.42
C PRO A 98 14.12 7.47 13.47
N ASN A 99 14.92 7.34 12.41
CA ASN A 99 14.82 6.23 11.48
C ASN A 99 15.08 4.87 12.14
N ARG A 100 14.41 3.85 11.64
CA ARG A 100 14.71 2.46 11.97
C ARG A 100 15.94 2.00 11.19
N HIS A 101 16.85 1.26 11.83
CA HIS A 101 17.98 0.66 11.13
C HIS A 101 17.53 -0.36 10.08
N GLY A 102 18.19 -0.37 8.92
CA GLY A 102 17.95 -1.33 7.87
C GLY A 102 16.64 -1.13 7.10
N GLN A 103 16.08 0.08 7.13
CA GLN A 103 14.85 0.38 6.40
C GLN A 103 15.17 0.75 4.94
N ASP A 104 14.47 0.11 3.99
CA ASP A 104 14.61 0.43 2.57
C ASP A 104 14.16 1.85 2.26
N VAL A 105 14.98 2.59 1.49
CA VAL A 105 14.62 3.93 0.99
C VAL A 105 13.46 3.84 0.00
N ARG A 106 13.47 2.82 -0.86
CA ARG A 106 12.41 2.54 -1.83
C ARG A 106 12.13 1.04 -1.89
N TYR A 107 10.86 0.69 -1.83
CA TYR A 107 10.38 -0.66 -2.04
C TYR A 107 9.23 -0.64 -3.06
N SER A 108 9.49 -1.20 -4.24
CA SER A 108 8.49 -1.44 -5.28
C SER A 108 8.89 -2.68 -6.08
N ILE A 109 7.91 -3.34 -6.67
CA ILE A 109 8.11 -4.56 -7.45
C ILE A 109 7.46 -4.42 -8.82
N ASP A 110 8.06 -5.06 -9.82
CA ASP A 110 7.52 -5.11 -11.18
C ASP A 110 6.46 -6.20 -11.29
N ALA A 111 5.24 -5.82 -11.66
CA ALA A 111 4.09 -6.70 -11.85
C ALA A 111 3.75 -6.94 -13.33
N THR A 112 4.63 -6.58 -14.27
CA THR A 112 4.40 -6.73 -15.72
C THR A 112 4.06 -8.18 -16.08
N LYS A 113 4.78 -9.16 -15.51
CA LYS A 113 4.54 -10.58 -15.80
C LYS A 113 3.12 -11.04 -15.51
N ILE A 114 2.54 -10.68 -14.37
CA ILE A 114 1.17 -11.11 -14.03
C ILE A 114 0.14 -10.39 -14.91
N SER A 115 0.40 -9.13 -15.25
CA SER A 115 -0.44 -8.37 -16.17
C SER A 115 -0.47 -9.01 -17.56
N ASP A 116 0.70 -9.31 -18.12
CA ASP A 116 0.82 -9.80 -19.51
C ASP A 116 0.32 -11.23 -19.66
N ASN A 117 0.60 -12.11 -18.68
CA ASN A 117 0.29 -13.53 -18.82
C ASN A 117 -1.09 -13.92 -18.25
N LEU A 118 -1.58 -13.20 -17.22
CA LEU A 118 -2.83 -13.52 -16.55
C LEU A 118 -3.90 -12.42 -16.71
N ASN A 119 -3.64 -11.38 -17.52
CA ASN A 119 -4.53 -10.23 -17.69
C ASN A 119 -4.92 -9.55 -16.37
N TRP A 120 -4.08 -9.67 -15.34
CA TRP A 120 -4.33 -9.01 -14.08
C TRP A 120 -4.07 -7.51 -14.20
N ASN A 121 -5.06 -6.71 -13.86
CA ASN A 121 -4.94 -5.26 -13.79
C ASN A 121 -5.60 -4.77 -12.50
N PRO A 122 -4.89 -3.96 -11.68
CA PRO A 122 -5.50 -3.40 -10.49
C PRO A 122 -6.65 -2.45 -10.87
N LYS A 123 -7.75 -2.56 -10.16
CA LYS A 123 -8.93 -1.70 -10.32
C LYS A 123 -8.72 -0.35 -9.63
N TYR A 124 -7.95 -0.36 -8.53
CA TYR A 124 -7.74 0.79 -7.66
C TYR A 124 -6.31 1.33 -7.83
N LYS A 125 -6.16 2.26 -8.78
CA LYS A 125 -4.86 2.83 -9.21
C LYS A 125 -4.44 4.09 -8.42
N THR A 126 -5.19 4.46 -7.41
CA THR A 126 -4.83 5.53 -6.48
C THR A 126 -5.21 5.13 -5.07
N LEU A 127 -4.49 5.65 -4.08
CA LEU A 127 -4.80 5.38 -2.68
C LEU A 127 -6.24 5.84 -2.38
N PHE A 128 -7.05 4.98 -1.74
CA PHE A 128 -8.47 5.22 -1.39
C PHE A 128 -9.45 5.38 -2.56
N ASN A 129 -9.08 5.06 -3.80
CA ASN A 129 -10.01 5.13 -4.92
C ASN A 129 -11.24 4.20 -4.78
N PHE A 130 -11.16 3.19 -3.91
CA PHE A 130 -12.28 2.29 -3.60
C PHE A 130 -13.44 3.00 -2.88
N LEU A 131 -13.19 4.12 -2.20
CA LEU A 131 -14.23 4.89 -1.48
C LEU A 131 -15.19 5.63 -2.42
N ASN A 132 -14.82 5.76 -3.69
CA ASN A 132 -15.64 6.43 -4.71
C ASN A 132 -16.53 5.45 -5.49
N HIS A 133 -16.54 4.17 -5.11
CA HIS A 133 -17.23 3.07 -5.83
C HIS A 133 -18.23 2.31 -4.98
N GLU A 134 -18.66 2.86 -3.83
CA GLU A 134 -19.81 2.37 -3.06
C GLU A 134 -21.10 3.11 -3.44
#